data_cb0152d91f1c36e2c488e1b04f96d24b
#
_entry.id   cb0152d91f1c36e2c488e1b04f96d24b
#
_cell.length_a   1.000
_cell.length_b   1.000
_cell.length_c   1.000
_cell.angle_alpha   90.00
_cell.angle_beta   90.00
_cell.angle_gamma   90.00
#
_symmetry.space_group_name_H-M   'P 1'
#
loop_
_entity.id
_entity.type
_entity.pdbx_description
1 polymer ?
#
loop_
_entity_poly.entity_id
_entity_poly.type
_entity_poly.pdbx_seq_one_letter_code
_entity_poly.pdbx_strand_id
1 'polypeptide(L)'
;MKTKAIRLHGESDLRLDEVELPSIQPDEILAEIVSDSICMSSYKASTQGIKHKRIPNAIADEPIMIGHEFCGKVLEVGTTWKDQFTAGEKFSIQPALNDPSGPVGILSAPGYSYPHIGGDAQHVIIPAEVMKNNCLLPFKGEAYYLGSLAEPLSCVIGAFHANYHTTPGSYEHKMGIVEGGSLALLGGVGPMGLGAIDYIIHCDRRPSQVVVTGIDQKLIDRAA
;
A
#
# COMPACT_ATOMS: atom_id res chain seq x y z
N MET A 1 -3.57 0.04 25.30
CA MET A 1 -4.20 -1.19 24.74
C MET A 1 -3.10 -2.12 24.22
N LYS A 2 -3.14 -3.44 24.48
CA LYS A 2 -2.16 -4.38 23.94
C LYS A 2 -2.55 -4.86 22.55
N THR A 3 -1.56 -5.00 21.67
CA THR A 3 -1.70 -5.54 20.32
C THR A 3 -0.55 -6.48 19.99
N LYS A 4 -0.81 -7.47 19.12
CA LYS A 4 0.26 -8.28 18.53
C LYS A 4 0.61 -7.71 17.15
N ALA A 5 1.90 -7.59 16.88
CA ALA A 5 2.40 -7.05 15.62
C ALA A 5 3.72 -7.72 15.21
N ILE A 6 3.93 -7.86 13.91
CA ILE A 6 5.27 -8.15 13.37
C ILE A 6 6.03 -6.82 13.32
N ARG A 7 7.17 -6.79 13.99
CA ARG A 7 8.02 -5.60 14.07
C ARG A 7 9.42 -5.86 13.54
N LEU A 8 9.99 -4.85 12.89
CA LEU A 8 11.36 -4.85 12.42
C LEU A 8 12.26 -4.21 13.48
N HIS A 9 13.20 -4.99 14.01
CA HIS A 9 14.16 -4.58 15.03
C HIS A 9 15.54 -4.26 14.44
N GLY A 10 15.85 -4.76 13.27
CA GLY A 10 17.13 -4.60 12.59
C GLY A 10 17.16 -5.30 11.24
N GLU A 11 18.32 -5.34 10.60
CA GLU A 11 18.52 -6.04 9.33
C GLU A 11 18.20 -7.54 9.48
N SER A 12 17.19 -8.02 8.74
CA SER A 12 16.69 -9.41 8.81
C SER A 12 16.18 -9.85 10.19
N ASP A 13 15.78 -8.92 11.03
CA ASP A 13 15.30 -9.18 12.39
C ASP A 13 13.83 -8.79 12.53
N LEU A 14 12.94 -9.68 12.07
CA LEU A 14 11.50 -9.59 12.25
C LEU A 14 11.06 -10.41 13.46
N ARG A 15 10.25 -9.82 14.33
CA ARG A 15 9.73 -10.47 15.54
C ARG A 15 8.23 -10.27 15.67
N LEU A 16 7.54 -11.30 16.18
CA LEU A 16 6.17 -11.16 16.66
C LEU A 16 6.21 -10.64 18.11
N ASP A 17 5.85 -9.39 18.29
CA ASP A 17 5.83 -8.72 19.58
C ASP A 17 4.41 -8.53 20.11
N GLU A 18 4.26 -8.50 21.44
CA GLU A 18 3.10 -7.92 22.10
C GLU A 18 3.47 -6.49 22.52
N VAL A 19 2.80 -5.51 21.94
CA VAL A 19 3.09 -4.07 22.09
C VAL A 19 1.96 -3.39 22.83
N GLU A 20 2.27 -2.49 23.73
CA GLU A 20 1.28 -1.62 24.34
C GLU A 20 1.14 -0.32 23.51
N LEU A 21 -0.02 -0.19 22.86
CA LEU A 21 -0.35 1.05 22.16
C LEU A 21 -0.71 2.15 23.15
N PRO A 22 -0.16 3.36 22.99
CA PRO A 22 -0.56 4.51 23.80
C PRO A 22 -2.04 4.88 23.57
N SER A 23 -2.58 5.79 24.36
CA SER A 23 -3.87 6.41 24.08
C SER A 23 -3.74 7.32 22.86
N ILE A 24 -4.76 7.31 21.99
CA ILE A 24 -4.76 8.17 20.80
C ILE A 24 -4.79 9.65 21.19
N GLN A 25 -4.15 10.47 20.36
CA GLN A 25 -4.21 11.93 20.45
C GLN A 25 -5.48 12.44 19.75
N PRO A 26 -5.86 13.72 19.96
CA PRO A 26 -7.04 14.30 19.32
C PRO A 26 -7.06 14.20 17.78
N ASP A 27 -5.92 14.12 17.13
CA ASP A 27 -5.75 14.07 15.68
C ASP A 27 -5.34 12.67 15.14
N GLU A 28 -5.53 11.62 15.95
CA GLU A 28 -5.25 10.22 15.62
C GLU A 28 -6.51 9.36 15.60
N ILE A 29 -6.40 8.17 15.04
CA ILE A 29 -7.47 7.16 15.01
C ILE A 29 -6.91 5.82 15.50
N LEU A 30 -7.64 5.13 16.39
CA LEU A 30 -7.38 3.73 16.72
C LEU A 30 -8.15 2.83 15.74
N ALA A 31 -7.47 1.83 15.19
CA ALA A 31 -8.05 0.94 14.21
C ALA A 31 -7.67 -0.53 14.44
N GLU A 32 -8.54 -1.44 14.00
CA GLU A 32 -8.31 -2.87 13.85
C GLU A 32 -7.92 -3.17 12.41
N ILE A 33 -6.84 -3.91 12.20
CA ILE A 33 -6.46 -4.43 10.89
C ILE A 33 -7.14 -5.78 10.69
N VAL A 34 -7.77 -5.96 9.53
CA VAL A 34 -8.49 -7.19 9.19
C VAL A 34 -7.83 -7.92 8.02
N SER A 35 -7.20 -7.20 7.12
CA SER A 35 -6.50 -7.76 5.95
C SER A 35 -5.28 -6.91 5.62
N ASP A 36 -4.17 -7.56 5.33
CA ASP A 36 -2.98 -6.98 4.71
C ASP A 36 -2.51 -7.86 3.56
N SER A 37 -1.96 -7.30 2.50
CA SER A 37 -1.33 -8.06 1.43
C SER A 37 0.20 -8.03 1.59
N ILE A 38 0.82 -9.17 1.27
CA ILE A 38 2.27 -9.33 1.41
C ILE A 38 2.98 -8.77 0.18
N CYS A 39 3.72 -7.68 0.37
CA CYS A 39 4.50 -7.03 -0.68
C CYS A 39 5.99 -7.39 -0.60
N MET A 40 6.61 -7.61 -1.77
CA MET A 40 8.06 -7.81 -1.86
C MET A 40 8.87 -6.59 -1.38
N SER A 41 8.27 -5.40 -1.35
CA SER A 41 8.94 -4.23 -0.80
C SER A 41 9.07 -4.29 0.73
N SER A 42 8.14 -4.92 1.45
CA SER A 42 8.27 -5.21 2.88
C SER A 42 9.41 -6.21 3.14
N TYR A 43 9.53 -7.27 2.30
CA TYR A 43 10.67 -8.17 2.37
C TYR A 43 12.00 -7.43 2.14
N LYS A 44 12.07 -6.56 1.13
CA LYS A 44 13.25 -5.75 0.85
C LYS A 44 13.60 -4.83 2.03
N ALA A 45 12.59 -4.17 2.64
CA ALA A 45 12.80 -3.33 3.80
C ALA A 45 13.33 -4.13 5.00
N SER A 46 12.78 -5.31 5.25
CA SER A 46 13.21 -6.18 6.35
C SER A 46 14.65 -6.67 6.18
N THR A 47 15.06 -7.05 4.96
CA THR A 47 16.42 -7.54 4.69
C THR A 47 17.46 -6.43 4.67
N GLN A 48 17.09 -5.18 4.41
CA GLN A 48 18.00 -4.03 4.39
C GLN A 48 18.08 -3.29 5.74
N GLY A 49 17.06 -3.41 6.59
CA GLY A 49 17.00 -2.66 7.85
C GLY A 49 17.25 -1.17 7.62
N ILE A 50 18.10 -0.55 8.43
CA ILE A 50 18.43 0.90 8.36
C ILE A 50 19.07 1.35 7.02
N LYS A 51 19.52 0.43 6.17
CA LYS A 51 20.01 0.75 4.83
C LYS A 51 18.85 1.06 3.86
N HIS A 52 17.63 0.69 4.20
CA HIS A 52 16.45 0.99 3.39
C HIS A 52 15.97 2.42 3.64
N LYS A 53 15.76 3.18 2.56
CA LYS A 53 15.46 4.62 2.59
C LYS A 53 14.22 5.05 3.41
N ARG A 54 13.30 4.11 3.69
CA ARG A 54 12.06 4.36 4.46
C ARG A 54 12.16 3.92 5.92
N ILE A 55 13.27 3.30 6.32
CA ILE A 55 13.45 2.77 7.66
C ILE A 55 14.20 3.78 8.53
N PRO A 56 13.67 4.16 9.70
CA PRO A 56 14.37 5.04 10.64
C PRO A 56 15.65 4.40 11.18
N ASN A 57 16.66 5.21 11.49
CA ASN A 57 17.91 4.72 12.06
C ASN A 57 17.74 4.14 13.48
N ALA A 58 16.70 4.53 14.20
CA ALA A 58 16.45 4.17 15.59
C ALA A 58 15.68 2.85 15.78
N ILE A 59 15.51 2.01 14.75
CA ILE A 59 14.68 0.79 14.84
C ILE A 59 15.15 -0.23 15.88
N ALA A 60 16.41 -0.19 16.31
CA ALA A 60 16.90 -1.05 17.38
C ALA A 60 16.31 -0.68 18.74
N ASP A 61 16.08 0.62 18.98
CA ASP A 61 15.52 1.16 20.21
C ASP A 61 14.00 1.32 20.12
N GLU A 62 13.51 1.70 18.96
CA GLU A 62 12.09 1.89 18.66
C GLU A 62 11.68 1.10 17.40
N PRO A 63 11.44 -0.22 17.54
CA PRO A 63 11.07 -1.08 16.42
C PRO A 63 9.75 -0.67 15.78
N ILE A 64 9.71 -0.75 14.44
CA ILE A 64 8.56 -0.33 13.64
C ILE A 64 7.65 -1.51 13.28
N MET A 65 6.35 -1.28 13.14
CA MET A 65 5.41 -2.22 12.53
C MET A 65 5.59 -2.24 11.02
N ILE A 66 5.50 -3.42 10.40
CA ILE A 66 5.58 -3.59 8.95
C ILE A 66 4.21 -3.90 8.33
N GLY A 67 4.16 -3.98 6.98
CA GLY A 67 2.91 -4.14 6.22
C GLY A 67 2.30 -2.79 5.83
N HIS A 68 2.07 -2.57 4.53
CA HIS A 68 1.64 -1.26 4.03
C HIS A 68 0.49 -1.34 3.03
N GLU A 69 -0.08 -2.52 2.82
CA GLU A 69 -1.19 -2.78 1.89
C GLU A 69 -2.42 -3.28 2.66
N PHE A 70 -2.90 -2.50 3.62
CA PHE A 70 -3.89 -2.99 4.58
C PHE A 70 -5.25 -2.30 4.52
N CYS A 71 -6.24 -3.05 4.97
CA CYS A 71 -7.61 -2.65 5.15
C CYS A 71 -8.08 -3.06 6.55
N GLY A 72 -8.88 -2.21 7.16
CA GLY A 72 -9.31 -2.43 8.54
C GLY A 72 -10.62 -1.73 8.88
N LYS A 73 -10.85 -1.63 10.16
CA LYS A 73 -12.04 -1.02 10.74
C LYS A 73 -11.64 0.01 11.80
N VAL A 74 -12.23 1.19 11.75
CA VAL A 74 -12.08 2.25 12.76
C VAL A 74 -12.67 1.76 14.08
N LEU A 75 -11.92 1.89 15.18
CA LEU A 75 -12.39 1.56 16.53
C LEU A 75 -12.69 2.82 17.35
N GLU A 76 -11.78 3.80 17.33
CA GLU A 76 -11.94 5.06 18.06
C GLU A 76 -11.41 6.21 17.21
N VAL A 77 -12.08 7.35 17.25
CA VAL A 77 -11.75 8.53 16.46
C VAL A 77 -11.40 9.69 17.39
N GLY A 78 -10.22 10.27 17.20
CA GLY A 78 -9.81 11.49 17.87
C GLY A 78 -10.74 12.67 17.56
N THR A 79 -10.81 13.61 18.47
CA THR A 79 -11.81 14.70 18.42
C THR A 79 -11.76 15.53 17.15
N THR A 80 -10.61 15.65 16.52
CA THR A 80 -10.39 16.40 15.27
C THR A 80 -11.13 15.81 14.07
N TRP A 81 -11.33 14.48 14.05
CA TRP A 81 -11.81 13.76 12.86
C TRP A 81 -13.23 13.19 12.98
N LYS A 82 -13.95 13.51 14.09
CA LYS A 82 -15.29 12.96 14.37
C LYS A 82 -16.36 13.33 13.35
N ASP A 83 -16.16 14.43 12.61
CA ASP A 83 -17.07 14.85 11.54
C ASP A 83 -16.82 14.11 10.23
N GLN A 84 -15.68 13.40 10.10
CA GLN A 84 -15.28 12.71 8.87
C GLN A 84 -15.27 11.19 8.99
N PHE A 85 -15.02 10.66 10.20
CA PHE A 85 -14.92 9.22 10.46
C PHE A 85 -15.74 8.81 11.67
N THR A 86 -16.28 7.59 11.61
CA THR A 86 -17.08 7.00 12.68
C THR A 86 -16.56 5.61 13.03
N ALA A 87 -16.61 5.23 14.30
CA ALA A 87 -16.28 3.87 14.74
C ALA A 87 -17.14 2.84 14.00
N GLY A 88 -16.50 1.76 13.54
CA GLY A 88 -17.11 0.72 12.72
C GLY A 88 -16.94 0.90 11.21
N GLU A 89 -16.55 2.07 10.72
CA GLU A 89 -16.28 2.28 9.30
C GLU A 89 -15.07 1.48 8.84
N LYS A 90 -15.16 0.93 7.61
CA LYS A 90 -14.03 0.28 6.96
C LYS A 90 -13.15 1.31 6.26
N PHE A 91 -11.85 1.04 6.25
CA PHE A 91 -10.88 1.88 5.56
C PHE A 91 -9.85 1.06 4.80
N SER A 92 -9.24 1.68 3.81
CA SER A 92 -7.98 1.27 3.19
C SER A 92 -6.93 2.36 3.41
N ILE A 93 -5.66 2.06 3.21
CA ILE A 93 -4.55 2.98 3.43
C ILE A 93 -3.86 3.36 2.12
N GLN A 94 -3.49 4.65 2.00
CA GLN A 94 -2.48 5.11 1.05
C GLN A 94 -1.17 5.38 1.81
N PRO A 95 -0.13 4.53 1.65
CA PRO A 95 1.08 4.67 2.45
C PRO A 95 2.02 5.78 1.98
N ALA A 96 1.88 6.26 0.75
CA ALA A 96 2.73 7.33 0.20
C ALA A 96 2.24 8.70 0.66
N LEU A 97 2.61 9.11 1.88
CA LEU A 97 2.16 10.36 2.49
C LEU A 97 2.73 11.60 1.81
N ASN A 98 3.98 11.52 1.32
CA ASN A 98 4.74 12.65 0.77
C ASN A 98 4.85 13.85 1.76
N ASP A 99 4.88 13.56 3.05
CA ASP A 99 4.94 14.54 4.13
C ASP A 99 6.38 14.67 4.66
N PRO A 100 6.99 15.87 4.64
CA PRO A 100 8.35 16.05 5.12
C PRO A 100 8.47 15.98 6.65
N SER A 101 7.37 16.00 7.41
CA SER A 101 7.37 15.98 8.87
C SER A 101 7.54 14.58 9.48
N GLY A 102 7.42 13.51 8.68
CA GLY A 102 7.54 12.15 9.17
C GLY A 102 8.96 11.73 9.59
N PRO A 103 9.12 10.56 10.24
CA PRO A 103 10.38 10.10 10.85
C PRO A 103 11.59 10.04 9.92
N VAL A 104 11.37 9.84 8.62
CA VAL A 104 12.42 9.85 7.58
C VAL A 104 12.10 10.89 6.48
N GLY A 105 11.43 11.98 6.86
CA GLY A 105 11.02 13.05 5.96
C GLY A 105 9.99 12.58 4.93
N ILE A 106 10.05 13.11 3.71
CA ILE A 106 9.10 12.85 2.63
C ILE A 106 8.94 11.35 2.26
N LEU A 107 9.88 10.52 2.66
CA LEU A 107 9.84 9.07 2.41
C LEU A 107 9.11 8.28 3.49
N SER A 108 8.67 8.93 4.57
CA SER A 108 7.93 8.28 5.65
C SER A 108 6.65 7.65 5.16
N ALA A 109 6.36 6.45 5.64
CA ALA A 109 5.19 5.70 5.24
C ALA A 109 4.72 4.73 6.34
N PRO A 110 3.41 4.58 6.55
CA PRO A 110 2.83 3.48 7.31
C PRO A 110 3.40 2.12 6.87
N GLY A 111 3.69 1.26 7.83
CA GLY A 111 4.29 -0.05 7.55
C GLY A 111 5.78 -0.05 7.17
N TYR A 112 6.46 1.11 7.32
CA TYR A 112 7.90 1.27 7.10
C TYR A 112 8.60 2.15 8.11
N SER A 113 7.93 3.19 8.62
CA SER A 113 8.62 4.28 9.31
C SER A 113 8.09 4.55 10.72
N TYR A 114 7.01 3.94 11.11
CA TYR A 114 6.30 4.26 12.34
C TYR A 114 6.22 3.07 13.28
N PRO A 115 6.31 3.28 14.62
CA PRO A 115 6.29 2.21 15.61
C PRO A 115 4.89 1.61 15.85
N HIS A 116 3.80 2.35 15.55
CA HIS A 116 2.45 1.98 15.94
C HIS A 116 1.47 1.83 14.76
N ILE A 117 1.98 1.81 13.51
CA ILE A 117 1.14 1.57 12.32
C ILE A 117 1.85 0.70 11.30
N GLY A 118 1.18 -0.40 10.93
CA GLY A 118 1.56 -1.36 9.91
C GLY A 118 0.50 -2.44 9.78
N GLY A 119 0.36 -3.02 8.60
CA GLY A 119 -0.68 -4.01 8.30
C GLY A 119 -0.49 -5.36 8.98
N ASP A 120 0.74 -5.73 9.30
CA ASP A 120 1.07 -6.97 10.02
C ASP A 120 0.86 -6.83 11.55
N ALA A 121 -0.24 -6.19 11.95
CA ALA A 121 -0.64 -5.98 13.34
C ALA A 121 -2.15 -6.20 13.52
N GLN A 122 -2.58 -6.48 14.76
CA GLN A 122 -4.01 -6.61 15.06
C GLN A 122 -4.68 -5.24 15.21
N HIS A 123 -4.02 -4.32 15.92
CA HIS A 123 -4.50 -2.96 16.16
C HIS A 123 -3.36 -1.97 15.94
N VAL A 124 -3.72 -0.80 15.46
CA VAL A 124 -2.77 0.26 15.11
C VAL A 124 -3.31 1.63 15.51
N ILE A 125 -2.40 2.58 15.65
CA ILE A 125 -2.74 4.00 15.73
C ILE A 125 -2.43 4.63 14.38
N ILE A 126 -3.43 5.18 13.74
CA ILE A 126 -3.29 5.93 12.49
C ILE A 126 -2.86 7.34 12.87
N PRO A 127 -1.62 7.74 12.51
CA PRO A 127 -1.07 9.01 12.98
C PRO A 127 -1.63 10.22 12.22
N ALA A 128 -1.45 11.39 12.81
CA ALA A 128 -1.93 12.66 12.28
C ALA A 128 -1.48 12.93 10.83
N GLU A 129 -0.28 12.50 10.45
CA GLU A 129 0.25 12.68 9.09
C GLU A 129 -0.57 11.93 8.04
N VAL A 130 -1.04 10.72 8.35
CA VAL A 130 -1.95 9.95 7.47
C VAL A 130 -3.24 10.73 7.27
N MET A 131 -3.79 11.23 8.36
CA MET A 131 -5.06 11.95 8.37
C MET A 131 -4.97 13.28 7.63
N LYS A 132 -3.96 14.11 7.92
CA LYS A 132 -3.73 15.43 7.30
C LYS A 132 -3.49 15.34 5.78
N ASN A 133 -2.91 14.25 5.32
CA ASN A 133 -2.64 14.02 3.90
C ASN A 133 -3.78 13.26 3.17
N ASN A 134 -4.95 13.08 3.81
CA ASN A 134 -6.10 12.34 3.27
C ASN A 134 -5.74 10.91 2.81
N CYS A 135 -4.84 10.26 3.52
CA CYS A 135 -4.32 8.94 3.17
C CYS A 135 -5.06 7.78 3.86
N LEU A 136 -6.02 8.08 4.75
CA LEU A 136 -7.02 7.13 5.23
C LEU A 136 -8.25 7.20 4.33
N LEU A 137 -8.48 6.15 3.56
CA LEU A 137 -9.50 6.11 2.51
C LEU A 137 -10.72 5.32 2.98
N PRO A 138 -11.93 5.89 3.02
CA PRO A 138 -13.14 5.13 3.32
C PRO A 138 -13.32 3.98 2.32
N PHE A 139 -13.52 2.76 2.83
CA PHE A 139 -13.72 1.57 2.01
C PHE A 139 -15.16 1.06 2.14
N LYS A 140 -15.88 1.00 1.02
CA LYS A 140 -17.30 0.59 0.97
C LYS A 140 -17.51 -0.83 0.42
N GLY A 141 -16.43 -1.54 0.06
CA GLY A 141 -16.50 -2.90 -0.44
C GLY A 141 -16.95 -3.91 0.62
N GLU A 142 -17.39 -5.08 0.17
CA GLU A 142 -17.92 -6.12 1.07
C GLU A 142 -16.80 -6.79 1.88
N ALA A 143 -15.73 -7.23 1.21
CA ALA A 143 -14.65 -8.01 1.82
C ALA A 143 -13.39 -7.16 2.05
N TYR A 144 -12.80 -7.25 3.23
CA TYR A 144 -11.61 -6.48 3.62
C TYR A 144 -10.39 -6.75 2.73
N TYR A 145 -10.23 -7.98 2.23
CA TYR A 145 -9.12 -8.29 1.33
C TYR A 145 -9.15 -7.48 0.02
N LEU A 146 -10.33 -7.06 -0.44
CA LEU A 146 -10.43 -6.15 -1.59
C LEU A 146 -9.88 -4.77 -1.25
N GLY A 147 -10.07 -4.32 -0.01
CA GLY A 147 -9.51 -3.05 0.46
C GLY A 147 -7.98 -3.09 0.59
N SER A 148 -7.39 -4.23 0.98
CA SER A 148 -5.93 -4.38 1.02
C SER A 148 -5.29 -4.44 -0.37
N LEU A 149 -6.05 -4.78 -1.42
CA LEU A 149 -5.58 -4.72 -2.80
C LEU A 149 -5.63 -3.30 -3.41
N ALA A 150 -6.20 -2.32 -2.74
CA ALA A 150 -6.30 -0.95 -3.25
C ALA A 150 -4.92 -0.31 -3.50
N GLU A 151 -3.97 -0.54 -2.59
CA GLU A 151 -2.60 -0.02 -2.73
C GLU A 151 -1.89 -0.63 -3.95
N PRO A 152 -1.72 -1.96 -4.11
CA PRO A 152 -1.03 -2.52 -5.27
C PRO A 152 -1.75 -2.19 -6.59
N LEU A 153 -3.08 -2.13 -6.62
CA LEU A 153 -3.82 -1.71 -7.81
C LEU A 153 -3.57 -0.23 -8.14
N SER A 154 -3.42 0.65 -7.15
CA SER A 154 -3.06 2.05 -7.38
C SER A 154 -1.70 2.18 -8.08
N CYS A 155 -0.72 1.32 -7.73
CA CYS A 155 0.57 1.25 -8.40
C CYS A 155 0.44 0.84 -9.87
N VAL A 156 -0.40 -0.16 -10.16
CA VAL A 156 -0.71 -0.61 -11.54
C VAL A 156 -1.35 0.52 -12.35
N ILE A 157 -2.39 1.14 -11.82
CA ILE A 157 -3.10 2.25 -12.48
C ILE A 157 -2.15 3.41 -12.74
N GLY A 158 -1.34 3.79 -11.74
CA GLY A 158 -0.33 4.83 -11.85
C GLY A 158 0.70 4.54 -12.95
N ALA A 159 1.17 3.28 -13.06
CA ALA A 159 2.09 2.87 -14.10
C ALA A 159 1.48 3.00 -15.50
N PHE A 160 0.21 2.61 -15.69
CA PHE A 160 -0.47 2.79 -16.97
C PHE A 160 -0.70 4.26 -17.31
N HIS A 161 -1.06 5.08 -16.34
CA HIS A 161 -1.24 6.53 -16.55
C HIS A 161 0.09 7.23 -16.85
N ALA A 162 1.21 6.77 -16.28
CA ALA A 162 2.54 7.33 -16.51
C ALA A 162 3.21 6.79 -17.80
N ASN A 163 2.70 5.70 -18.38
CA ASN A 163 3.20 5.19 -19.64
C ASN A 163 2.91 6.19 -20.77
N TYR A 164 3.86 6.35 -21.69
CA TYR A 164 3.70 7.29 -22.81
C TYR A 164 4.04 6.66 -24.14
N HIS A 165 3.52 7.24 -25.20
CA HIS A 165 3.83 6.91 -26.57
C HIS A 165 3.92 8.18 -27.42
N THR A 166 4.62 8.08 -28.54
CA THR A 166 4.79 9.19 -29.49
C THR A 166 4.25 8.79 -30.85
N THR A 167 3.89 9.79 -31.66
CA THR A 167 3.60 9.59 -33.07
C THR A 167 4.92 9.74 -33.86
N PRO A 168 5.22 8.90 -34.87
CA PRO A 168 6.41 9.05 -35.68
C PRO A 168 6.55 10.49 -36.24
N GLY A 169 7.75 11.07 -36.06
CA GLY A 169 8.04 12.45 -36.46
C GLY A 169 7.59 13.54 -35.49
N SER A 170 7.05 13.17 -34.32
CA SER A 170 6.66 14.11 -33.25
C SER A 170 7.38 13.80 -31.95
N TYR A 171 7.75 14.82 -31.18
CA TYR A 171 8.25 14.71 -29.80
C TYR A 171 7.15 14.85 -28.75
N GLU A 172 5.89 14.98 -29.19
CA GLU A 172 4.74 15.09 -28.30
C GLU A 172 4.46 13.75 -27.61
N HIS A 173 4.45 13.73 -26.28
CA HIS A 173 4.14 12.56 -25.48
C HIS A 173 2.63 12.47 -25.25
N LYS A 174 2.03 11.35 -25.63
CA LYS A 174 0.65 11.00 -25.28
C LYS A 174 0.66 9.98 -24.16
N MET A 175 0.04 10.34 -23.02
CA MET A 175 0.04 9.50 -21.82
C MET A 175 -1.09 8.46 -21.86
N GLY A 176 -0.86 7.35 -21.15
CA GLY A 176 -1.84 6.29 -20.94
C GLY A 176 -1.84 5.22 -22.03
N ILE A 177 -2.84 4.35 -21.98
CA ILE A 177 -3.03 3.25 -22.93
C ILE A 177 -3.48 3.82 -24.30
N VAL A 178 -2.96 3.24 -25.37
CA VAL A 178 -3.43 3.52 -26.74
C VAL A 178 -4.74 2.76 -26.97
N GLU A 179 -5.84 3.48 -27.09
CA GLU A 179 -7.15 2.87 -27.37
C GLU A 179 -7.12 2.13 -28.71
N GLY A 180 -7.59 0.89 -28.72
CA GLY A 180 -7.59 0.03 -29.91
C GLY A 180 -6.19 -0.48 -30.32
N GLY A 181 -5.13 -0.08 -29.63
CA GLY A 181 -3.76 -0.52 -29.89
C GLY A 181 -3.45 -1.93 -29.40
N SER A 182 -2.18 -2.35 -29.50
CA SER A 182 -1.67 -3.59 -28.92
C SER A 182 -0.84 -3.28 -27.68
N LEU A 183 -1.00 -4.09 -26.62
CA LEU A 183 -0.29 -3.92 -25.36
C LEU A 183 0.38 -5.24 -24.97
N ALA A 184 1.63 -5.19 -24.52
CA ALA A 184 2.38 -6.34 -24.04
C ALA A 184 2.73 -6.19 -22.56
N LEU A 185 2.40 -7.22 -21.76
CA LEU A 185 2.81 -7.37 -20.36
C LEU A 185 3.93 -8.41 -20.27
N LEU A 186 5.16 -7.94 -20.15
CA LEU A 186 6.33 -8.83 -20.07
C LEU A 186 6.50 -9.37 -18.64
N GLY A 187 6.43 -10.69 -18.46
CA GLY A 187 6.45 -11.33 -17.14
C GLY A 187 5.17 -11.08 -16.32
N GLY A 188 4.06 -10.79 -16.98
CA GLY A 188 2.81 -10.33 -16.39
C GLY A 188 1.91 -11.41 -15.76
N VAL A 189 2.47 -12.54 -15.30
CA VAL A 189 1.68 -13.67 -14.75
C VAL A 189 1.68 -13.75 -13.21
N GLY A 190 2.38 -12.83 -12.55
CA GLY A 190 2.39 -12.69 -11.08
C GLY A 190 1.22 -11.82 -10.58
N PRO A 191 1.12 -11.58 -9.25
CA PRO A 191 0.04 -10.79 -8.65
C PRO A 191 -0.16 -9.41 -9.29
N MET A 192 0.93 -8.64 -9.46
CA MET A 192 0.85 -7.32 -10.10
C MET A 192 0.42 -7.40 -11.56
N GLY A 193 0.86 -8.44 -12.29
CA GLY A 193 0.46 -8.68 -13.67
C GLY A 193 -1.02 -9.05 -13.79
N LEU A 194 -1.56 -9.85 -12.87
CA LEU A 194 -2.99 -10.16 -12.81
C LEU A 194 -3.82 -8.90 -12.57
N GLY A 195 -3.38 -8.03 -11.63
CA GLY A 195 -4.00 -6.73 -11.42
C GLY A 195 -3.92 -5.82 -12.65
N ALA A 196 -2.81 -5.89 -13.41
CA ALA A 196 -2.67 -5.16 -14.66
C ALA A 196 -3.64 -5.67 -15.75
N ILE A 197 -3.81 -6.99 -15.87
CA ILE A 197 -4.78 -7.61 -16.78
C ILE A 197 -6.19 -7.15 -16.42
N ASP A 198 -6.57 -7.26 -15.15
CA ASP A 198 -7.88 -6.84 -14.67
C ASP A 198 -8.15 -5.36 -14.96
N TYR A 199 -7.18 -4.48 -14.69
CA TYR A 199 -7.30 -3.06 -15.04
C TYR A 199 -7.50 -2.84 -16.55
N ILE A 200 -6.70 -3.48 -17.40
CA ILE A 200 -6.76 -3.31 -18.86
C ILE A 200 -8.13 -3.69 -19.42
N ILE A 201 -8.75 -4.76 -18.94
CA ILE A 201 -10.05 -5.21 -19.43
C ILE A 201 -11.23 -4.38 -18.91
N HIS A 202 -11.02 -3.58 -17.85
CA HIS A 202 -12.07 -2.77 -17.22
C HIS A 202 -11.87 -1.25 -17.37
N CYS A 203 -10.68 -0.77 -17.82
CA CYS A 203 -10.41 0.65 -17.99
C CYS A 203 -11.17 1.28 -19.17
N ASP A 204 -11.27 2.60 -19.19
CA ASP A 204 -12.00 3.36 -20.22
C ASP A 204 -11.33 3.28 -21.60
N ARG A 205 -9.99 3.23 -21.64
CA ARG A 205 -9.17 3.18 -22.88
C ARG A 205 -8.60 1.78 -23.02
N ARG A 206 -9.27 0.93 -23.79
CA ARG A 206 -8.90 -0.49 -23.94
C ARG A 206 -8.04 -0.72 -25.18
N PRO A 207 -6.96 -1.51 -25.08
CA PRO A 207 -6.28 -2.03 -26.25
C PRO A 207 -7.17 -3.05 -26.98
N SER A 208 -6.99 -3.22 -28.29
CA SER A 208 -7.65 -4.29 -29.06
C SER A 208 -6.99 -5.65 -28.87
N GLN A 209 -5.73 -5.66 -28.47
CA GLN A 209 -4.95 -6.88 -28.25
C GLN A 209 -4.08 -6.74 -27.01
N VAL A 210 -4.09 -7.76 -26.16
CA VAL A 210 -3.20 -7.88 -25.00
C VAL A 210 -2.37 -9.15 -25.15
N VAL A 211 -1.06 -9.03 -25.04
CA VAL A 211 -0.12 -10.16 -25.01
C VAL A 211 0.54 -10.22 -23.64
N VAL A 212 0.42 -11.34 -22.97
CA VAL A 212 1.04 -11.57 -21.67
C VAL A 212 2.12 -12.66 -21.81
N THR A 213 3.32 -12.41 -21.28
CA THR A 213 4.38 -13.40 -21.28
C THR A 213 4.68 -13.90 -19.86
N GLY A 214 5.14 -15.13 -19.73
CA GLY A 214 5.57 -15.76 -18.49
C GLY A 214 6.50 -16.93 -18.77
N ILE A 215 7.14 -17.47 -17.73
CA ILE A 215 8.05 -18.61 -17.81
C ILE A 215 7.45 -19.88 -17.19
N ASP A 216 6.37 -19.75 -16.41
CA ASP A 216 5.67 -20.86 -15.75
C ASP A 216 4.30 -21.07 -16.43
N GLN A 217 4.09 -22.25 -16.99
CA GLN A 217 2.87 -22.55 -17.76
C GLN A 217 1.61 -22.48 -16.89
N LYS A 218 1.67 -22.91 -15.60
CA LYS A 218 0.52 -22.84 -14.70
C LYS A 218 0.10 -21.39 -14.39
N LEU A 219 1.08 -20.49 -14.32
CA LEU A 219 0.81 -19.06 -14.12
C LEU A 219 0.27 -18.42 -15.40
N ILE A 220 0.76 -18.84 -16.57
CA ILE A 220 0.22 -18.41 -17.88
C ILE A 220 -1.24 -18.85 -18.02
N ASP A 221 -1.54 -20.12 -17.75
CA ASP A 221 -2.90 -20.67 -17.83
C ASP A 221 -3.88 -19.97 -16.89
N ARG A 222 -3.39 -19.51 -15.73
CA ARG A 222 -4.19 -18.71 -14.77
C ARG A 222 -4.45 -17.29 -15.27
N ALA A 223 -3.54 -16.72 -16.06
CA ALA A 223 -3.63 -15.36 -16.58
C ALA A 223 -4.44 -15.25 -17.88
N ALA A 224 -4.70 -16.36 -18.55
CA ALA A 224 -5.50 -16.49 -19.76
C ALA A 224 -7.00 -16.53 -19.43
#